data_7b78398b04c3bd55c9119d91fa65555c
#
_entry.id   7b78398b04c3bd55c9119d91fa65555c
#
_cell.length_a   1.000
_cell.length_b   1.000
_cell.length_c   1.000
_cell.angle_alpha   90.00
_cell.angle_beta   90.00
_cell.angle_gamma   90.00
#
_symmetry.space_group_name_H-M   'P 1'
#
loop_
_entity.id
_entity.type
_entity.pdbx_description
1 polymer ?
#
loop_
_entity_poly.entity_id
_entity_poly.type
_entity_poly.pdbx_seq_one_letter_code
_entity_poly.pdbx_strand_id
1 'polypeptide(L)' 'DQNDITVKLQKLKNLLDAGLITNDDYQEKKDALLKHL' A
#
# COMPACT_ATOMS: atom_id res chain seq x y z
N ASP A 1 -8.31 -6.65 -10.65
CA ASP A 1 -9.52 -6.50 -9.86
C ASP A 1 -9.34 -5.38 -8.84
N GLN A 2 -10.29 -4.42 -8.83
CA GLN A 2 -10.22 -3.26 -7.95
C GLN A 2 -10.25 -3.64 -6.48
N ASN A 3 -10.97 -4.70 -6.14
CA ASN A 3 -11.02 -5.18 -4.76
C ASN A 3 -9.65 -5.66 -4.30
N ASP A 4 -8.88 -6.25 -5.22
CA ASP A 4 -7.55 -6.71 -4.92
C ASP A 4 -6.63 -5.53 -4.55
N ILE A 5 -6.73 -4.46 -5.32
CA ILE A 5 -5.95 -3.25 -5.07
C ILE A 5 -6.34 -2.64 -3.72
N THR A 6 -7.64 -2.58 -3.43
CA THR A 6 -8.12 -2.05 -2.17
C THR A 6 -7.58 -2.84 -0.97
N VAL A 7 -7.59 -4.16 -1.08
CA VAL A 7 -7.06 -5.01 -0.02
C VAL A 7 -5.57 -4.79 0.18
N LYS A 8 -4.83 -4.68 -0.91
CA LYS A 8 -3.39 -4.46 -0.83
C LYS A 8 -3.06 -3.11 -0.21
N LEU A 9 -3.80 -2.08 -0.58
CA LEU A 9 -3.60 -0.75 0.00
C LEU A 9 -3.91 -0.75 1.50
N GLN A 10 -4.96 -1.47 1.90
CA GLN A 10 -5.32 -1.56 3.31
C GLN A 10 -4.22 -2.26 4.11
N LYS A 11 -3.69 -3.36 3.58
CA LYS A 11 -2.60 -4.07 4.24
C LYS A 11 -1.36 -3.19 4.34
N LEU A 12 -1.07 -2.45 3.29
CA LEU A 12 0.07 -1.55 3.26
C LEU A 12 -0.07 -0.47 4.33
N LYS A 13 -1.26 0.10 4.45
CA LYS A 13 -1.55 1.10 5.47
C LYS A 13 -1.37 0.52 6.88
N ASN A 14 -1.83 -0.71 7.08
CA ASN A 14 -1.66 -1.38 8.36
C ASN A 14 -0.19 -1.57 8.71
N LEU A 15 0.64 -1.91 7.74
CA LEU A 15 2.07 -2.05 7.96
C LEU A 15 2.71 -0.73 8.36
N LEU A 16 2.29 0.35 7.73
CA LEU A 16 2.79 1.68 8.07
C LEU A 16 2.38 2.06 9.50
N ASP A 17 1.11 1.85 9.83
CA ASP A 17 0.60 2.16 11.17
C ASP A 17 1.31 1.36 12.25
N ALA A 18 1.67 0.13 11.94
CA ALA A 18 2.37 -0.75 12.87
C ALA A 18 3.86 -0.43 12.98
N GLY A 19 4.37 0.46 12.14
CA GLY A 19 5.79 0.82 12.15
C GLY A 19 6.69 -0.21 11.52
N LEU A 20 6.13 -1.12 10.72
CA LEU A 20 6.90 -2.17 10.06
C LEU A 20 7.55 -1.69 8.77
N ILE A 21 7.04 -0.62 8.18
CA ILE A 21 7.63 0.00 7.00
C ILE A 21 7.69 1.50 7.21
N THR A 22 8.52 2.17 6.41
CA THR A 22 8.66 3.63 6.48
C THR A 22 7.65 4.32 5.58
N ASN A 23 7.49 5.64 5.76
CA ASN A 23 6.66 6.45 4.88
C ASN A 23 7.12 6.33 3.43
N ASP A 24 8.43 6.36 3.21
CA ASP A 24 8.99 6.26 1.87
C ASP A 24 8.60 4.93 1.22
N ASP A 25 8.72 3.84 1.97
CA ASP A 25 8.32 2.53 1.49
C ASP A 25 6.83 2.49 1.18
N TYR A 26 6.03 3.06 2.06
CA TYR A 26 4.58 3.11 1.87
C TYR A 26 4.22 3.85 0.58
N GLN A 27 4.80 5.02 0.38
CA GLN A 27 4.52 5.84 -0.81
C GLN A 27 4.94 5.11 -2.08
N GLU A 28 6.09 4.48 -2.05
CA GLU A 28 6.61 3.75 -3.21
C GLU A 28 5.70 2.60 -3.59
N LYS A 29 5.28 1.82 -2.61
CA LYS A 29 4.40 0.68 -2.86
C LYS A 29 3.01 1.13 -3.28
N LYS A 30 2.51 2.19 -2.67
CA LYS A 30 1.22 2.75 -3.04
C LYS A 30 1.22 3.21 -4.50
N ASP A 31 2.27 3.91 -4.91
CA ASP A 31 2.41 4.36 -6.29
C ASP A 31 2.39 3.18 -7.26
N ALA A 32 3.13 2.13 -6.92
CA ALA A 32 3.19 0.94 -7.76
C ALA A 32 1.80 0.31 -7.92
N LEU A 33 1.05 0.23 -6.85
CA LEU A 33 -0.30 -0.34 -6.89
C LEU A 33 -1.24 0.53 -7.72
N LEU A 34 -1.15 1.84 -7.58
CA LEU A 34 -2.04 2.75 -8.30
C LEU A 34 -1.75 2.77 -9.80
N LYS A 35 -0.53 2.44 -10.21
CA LYS A 35 -0.20 2.36 -11.63
C LYS A 35 -0.91 1.21 -12.32
N HIS A 36 -1.43 0.26 -11.57
CA HIS A 36 -2.12 -0.90 -12.13
C HIS A 36 -3.62 -0.71 -12.23
N LEU A 37 -4.11 0.45 -11.92
CA LEU A 37 -5.55 0.75 -12.03
C LEU A 37 -6.01 0.96 -13.49
#